data_a24f8caf3287a3ac2b228259cd776cc2
#
_entry.id   a24f8caf3287a3ac2b228259cd776cc2
#
_cell.length_a   1.000
_cell.length_b   1.000
_cell.length_c   1.000
_cell.angle_alpha   90.00
_cell.angle_beta   90.00
_cell.angle_gamma   90.00
#
_symmetry.space_group_name_H-M   'P 1'
#
loop_
_entity.id
_entity.type
_entity.pdbx_description
1 polymer ?
#
loop_
_entity_poly.entity_id
_entity_poly.type
_entity_poly.pdbx_seq_one_letter_code
_entity_poly.pdbx_strand_id
1 'polypeptide(L)'
;MSLYLFKDIKKNVHIPIFFVHIPKCAGTTVEILFEQLGFKTFLAPKDYMWLRGFLKQPPVHYDITLIENMFRLDIIYTFAIVRNPYTRILSDYKWAKTQTTEANFFQNMSFEEFC
;
A
#
# COMPACT_ATOMS: atom_id res chain seq x y z
N MET A 1 0.26 -2.44 -1.44
CA MET A 1 1.31 -3.40 -1.12
C MET A 1 2.52 -3.10 -1.95
N SER A 2 3.71 -3.14 -1.37
CA SER A 2 4.92 -2.81 -2.10
C SER A 2 6.06 -3.74 -1.66
N LEU A 3 6.84 -4.22 -2.62
CA LEU A 3 8.04 -5.00 -2.38
C LEU A 3 9.25 -4.11 -2.60
N TYR A 4 10.11 -4.03 -1.61
CA TYR A 4 11.34 -3.25 -1.62
C TYR A 4 12.56 -4.15 -1.55
N LEU A 5 13.63 -3.73 -2.19
CA LEU A 5 14.93 -4.37 -2.09
C LEU A 5 15.89 -3.43 -1.37
N PHE A 6 16.33 -3.83 -0.21
CA PHE A 6 17.39 -3.17 0.54
C PHE A 6 18.73 -3.77 0.15
N LYS A 7 19.67 -2.92 -0.29
CA LYS A 7 21.05 -3.38 -0.55
C LYS A 7 21.89 -3.24 0.72
N ASP A 8 22.18 -4.35 1.37
CA ASP A 8 23.22 -4.38 2.40
C ASP A 8 24.60 -4.26 1.77
N ILE A 9 25.19 -3.07 1.87
CA ILE A 9 26.49 -2.76 1.24
C ILE A 9 27.60 -3.60 1.86
N LYS A 10 27.54 -3.90 3.17
CA LYS A 10 28.58 -4.66 3.87
C LYS A 10 28.60 -6.12 3.44
N LYS A 11 27.45 -6.70 3.20
CA LYS A 11 27.31 -8.10 2.79
C LYS A 11 27.16 -8.29 1.28
N ASN A 12 27.02 -7.19 0.53
CA ASN A 12 26.72 -7.17 -0.91
C ASN A 12 25.55 -8.07 -1.32
N VAL A 13 24.51 -8.08 -0.50
CA VAL A 13 23.27 -8.83 -0.74
C VAL A 13 22.07 -7.89 -0.81
N HIS A 14 21.02 -8.32 -1.48
CA HIS A 14 19.74 -7.63 -1.48
C HIS A 14 18.78 -8.36 -0.53
N ILE A 15 18.23 -7.63 0.42
CA ILE A 15 17.27 -8.14 1.39
C ILE A 15 15.89 -7.69 0.93
N PRO A 16 14.99 -8.62 0.58
CA PRO A 16 13.63 -8.27 0.24
C PRO A 16 12.84 -7.88 1.49
N ILE A 17 12.13 -6.75 1.40
CA ILE A 17 11.24 -6.25 2.46
C ILE A 17 9.87 -6.06 1.84
N PHE A 18 8.87 -6.70 2.43
CA PHE A 18 7.50 -6.63 1.98
C PHE A 18 6.67 -5.74 2.90
N PHE A 19 6.13 -4.66 2.35
CA PHE A 19 5.24 -3.75 3.05
C PHE A 19 3.78 -4.05 2.68
N VAL A 20 3.01 -4.50 3.66
CA VAL A 20 1.56 -4.69 3.51
C VAL A 20 0.88 -3.33 3.67
N HIS A 21 0.43 -2.78 2.57
CA HIS A 21 -0.22 -1.48 2.55
C HIS A 21 -1.67 -1.59 3.02
N ILE A 22 -1.92 -1.28 4.29
CA ILE A 22 -3.28 -1.13 4.82
C ILE A 22 -3.76 0.30 4.50
N PRO A 23 -4.90 0.46 3.82
CA PRO A 23 -5.41 1.77 3.47
C PRO A 23 -5.56 2.69 4.69
N LYS A 24 -5.20 3.96 4.53
CA LYS A 24 -5.27 5.03 5.56
C LYS A 24 -4.39 4.79 6.79
N CYS A 25 -3.37 3.94 6.67
CA CYS A 25 -2.38 3.64 7.71
C CYS A 25 -0.97 4.13 7.33
N ALA A 26 -0.85 5.33 6.78
CA ALA A 26 0.39 5.99 6.41
C ALA A 26 1.22 5.29 5.29
N GLY A 27 0.57 4.51 4.41
CA GLY A 27 1.26 3.80 3.33
C GLY A 27 2.10 4.71 2.44
N THR A 28 1.55 5.84 1.99
CA THR A 28 2.28 6.83 1.17
C THR A 28 3.51 7.38 1.89
N THR A 29 3.43 7.61 3.20
CA THR A 29 4.59 8.07 3.98
C THR A 29 5.71 7.03 4.01
N VAL A 30 5.36 5.75 4.17
CA VAL A 30 6.34 4.65 4.13
C VAL A 30 6.99 4.56 2.76
N GLU A 31 6.22 4.67 1.69
CA GLU A 31 6.74 4.61 0.32
C GLU A 31 7.73 5.75 0.04
N ILE A 32 7.37 6.98 0.41
CA ILE A 32 8.27 8.14 0.28
C ILE A 32 9.55 7.95 1.11
N LEU A 33 9.42 7.49 2.36
CA LEU A 33 10.57 7.27 3.24
C LEU A 33 11.52 6.22 2.66
N PHE A 34 11.00 5.11 2.16
CA PHE A 34 11.83 4.06 1.57
C PHE A 34 12.52 4.53 0.29
N GLU A 35 11.83 5.30 -0.52
CA GLU A 35 12.42 5.91 -1.72
C GLU A 35 13.56 6.88 -1.36
N GLN A 36 13.38 7.73 -0.34
CA GLN A 36 14.41 8.63 0.17
C GLN A 36 15.62 7.90 0.77
N LEU A 37 15.40 6.74 1.38
CA LEU A 37 16.45 5.88 1.93
C LEU A 37 17.17 5.05 0.85
N GLY A 38 16.81 5.21 -0.42
CA GLY A 38 17.46 4.54 -1.54
C GLY A 38 17.04 3.07 -1.74
N PHE A 39 15.93 2.64 -1.15
CA PHE A 39 15.39 1.33 -1.42
C PHE A 39 14.87 1.26 -2.87
N LYS A 40 15.20 0.20 -3.56
CA LYS A 40 14.61 -0.06 -4.87
C LYS A 40 13.24 -0.70 -4.71
N THR A 41 12.24 -0.07 -5.27
CA THR A 41 10.89 -0.62 -5.32
C THR A 41 10.81 -1.63 -6.46
N PHE A 42 10.32 -2.83 -6.16
CA PHE A 42 10.13 -3.88 -7.16
C PHE A 42 8.66 -3.97 -7.62
N LEU A 43 7.72 -3.79 -6.71
CA LEU A 43 6.30 -3.69 -7.01
C LEU A 43 5.74 -2.48 -6.27
N ALA A 44 5.48 -1.41 -7.00
CA ALA A 44 4.83 -0.22 -6.46
C ALA A 44 3.45 -0.01 -7.11
N PRO A 45 2.59 0.78 -6.47
CA PRO A 45 1.33 1.20 -7.10
C PRO A 45 1.52 1.80 -8.49
N LYS A 46 2.61 2.53 -8.72
CA LYS A 46 2.96 3.11 -10.02
C LYS A 46 3.19 2.07 -11.13
N ASP A 47 3.66 0.88 -10.77
CA ASP A 47 3.95 -0.18 -11.74
C ASP A 47 2.66 -0.83 -12.26
N TYR A 48 1.53 -0.59 -11.60
CA TYR A 48 0.23 -1.09 -12.02
C TYR A 48 -0.17 -0.59 -13.41
N MET A 49 0.23 0.59 -13.79
CA MET A 49 -0.21 1.20 -15.07
C MET A 49 0.14 0.34 -16.28
N TRP A 50 1.32 -0.26 -16.32
CA TRP A 50 1.70 -1.12 -17.43
C TRP A 50 1.43 -2.61 -17.18
N LEU A 51 1.22 -3.01 -15.91
CA LEU A 51 0.74 -4.35 -15.55
C LEU A 51 -0.80 -4.48 -15.64
N ARG A 52 -1.52 -3.40 -15.92
CA ARG A 52 -2.99 -3.34 -15.93
C ARG A 52 -3.67 -4.40 -16.79
N GLY A 53 -3.02 -4.85 -17.87
CA GLY A 53 -3.53 -5.93 -18.71
C GLY A 53 -3.52 -7.31 -18.04
N PHE A 54 -2.69 -7.50 -17.01
CA PHE A 54 -2.50 -8.78 -16.32
C PHE A 54 -3.15 -8.79 -14.92
N LEU A 55 -3.24 -7.63 -14.28
CA LEU A 55 -3.75 -7.48 -12.92
C LEU A 55 -5.17 -6.92 -12.94
N LYS A 56 -6.09 -7.61 -12.29
CA LYS A 56 -7.50 -7.16 -12.19
C LYS A 56 -7.66 -5.94 -11.29
N GLN A 57 -6.74 -5.73 -10.37
CA GLN A 57 -6.75 -4.62 -9.42
C GLN A 57 -5.32 -4.19 -9.06
N PRO A 58 -5.12 -2.95 -8.56
CA PRO A 58 -3.80 -2.50 -8.12
C PRO A 58 -3.20 -3.41 -7.05
N PRO A 59 -1.87 -3.65 -7.07
CA PRO A 59 -1.21 -4.51 -6.08
C PRO A 59 -1.43 -4.10 -4.62
N VAL A 60 -1.68 -2.81 -4.37
CA VAL A 60 -2.00 -2.30 -3.02
C VAL A 60 -3.27 -2.90 -2.40
N HIS A 61 -4.14 -3.47 -3.23
CA HIS A 61 -5.41 -4.06 -2.79
C HIS A 61 -5.40 -5.59 -2.79
N TYR A 62 -4.25 -6.21 -3.03
CA TYR A 62 -4.15 -7.66 -2.95
C TYR A 62 -4.27 -8.13 -1.51
N ASP A 63 -5.06 -9.19 -1.31
CA ASP A 63 -5.12 -9.87 -0.03
C ASP A 63 -3.86 -10.72 0.22
N ILE A 64 -3.67 -11.12 1.46
CA ILE A 64 -2.49 -11.88 1.88
C ILE A 64 -2.40 -13.24 1.18
N THR A 65 -3.54 -13.89 0.92
CA THR A 65 -3.58 -15.21 0.30
C THR A 65 -3.01 -15.18 -1.12
N LEU A 66 -3.38 -14.14 -1.88
CA LEU A 66 -2.84 -13.96 -3.22
C LEU A 66 -1.33 -13.77 -3.21
N ILE A 67 -0.84 -13.03 -2.21
CA ILE A 67 0.58 -12.73 -2.08
C ILE A 67 1.37 -13.95 -1.64
N GLU A 68 0.86 -14.72 -0.69
CA GLU A 68 1.48 -15.98 -0.25
C GLU A 68 1.62 -16.98 -1.40
N ASN A 69 0.67 -16.97 -2.34
CA ASN A 69 0.75 -17.77 -3.55
C ASN A 69 1.78 -17.26 -4.57
N MET A 70 2.10 -15.97 -4.53
CA MET A 70 3.06 -15.36 -5.46
C MET A 70 4.49 -15.32 -4.90
N PHE A 71 4.66 -15.24 -3.59
CA PHE A 71 5.94 -15.03 -2.92
C PHE A 71 6.10 -15.92 -1.70
N ARG A 72 7.32 -16.35 -1.46
CA ARG A 72 7.73 -17.05 -0.25
C ARG A 72 7.85 -16.06 0.93
N LEU A 73 6.74 -15.70 1.57
CA LEU A 73 6.73 -14.73 2.68
C LEU A 73 7.48 -15.22 3.92
N ASP A 74 7.68 -16.52 4.05
CA ASP A 74 8.47 -17.15 5.10
C ASP A 74 9.96 -16.75 5.10
N ILE A 75 10.46 -16.28 3.96
CA ILE A 75 11.85 -15.83 3.79
C ILE A 75 12.00 -14.33 3.56
N ILE A 76 10.89 -13.58 3.60
CA ILE A 76 10.85 -12.14 3.33
C ILE A 76 10.48 -11.40 4.59
N TYR A 77 11.23 -10.33 4.92
CA TYR A 77 10.82 -9.42 6.00
C TYR A 77 9.50 -8.74 5.62
N THR A 78 8.45 -9.09 6.35
CA THR A 78 7.10 -8.56 6.10
C THR A 78 6.68 -7.70 7.28
N PHE A 79 6.15 -6.49 6.99
CA PHE A 79 5.58 -5.62 8.01
C PHE A 79 4.36 -4.87 7.49
N ALA A 80 3.56 -4.40 8.42
CA ALA A 80 2.43 -3.51 8.17
C ALA A 80 2.39 -2.40 9.22
N ILE A 81 1.83 -1.26 8.87
CA ILE A 81 1.50 -0.22 9.83
C ILE A 81 -0.01 -0.26 10.06
N VAL A 82 -0.39 -0.35 11.32
CA VAL A 82 -1.77 -0.30 11.76
C VAL A 82 -2.06 1.06 12.41
N ARG A 83 -3.32 1.43 12.39
CA ARG A 83 -3.81 2.68 12.98
C ARG A 83 -5.02 2.37 13.83
N ASN A 84 -5.26 3.20 14.84
CA ASN A 84 -6.51 3.15 15.60
C ASN A 84 -7.72 3.15 14.64
N PRO A 85 -8.65 2.19 14.76
CA PRO A 85 -9.73 2.01 13.79
C PRO A 85 -10.64 3.24 13.67
N TYR A 86 -10.92 3.94 14.75
CA TYR A 86 -11.74 5.15 14.72
C TYR A 86 -11.07 6.29 13.94
N THR A 87 -9.79 6.52 14.15
CA THR A 87 -9.05 7.54 13.39
C THR A 87 -8.80 7.11 11.95
N ARG A 88 -8.75 5.80 11.67
CA ARG A 88 -8.62 5.27 10.31
C ARG A 88 -9.88 5.56 9.50
N ILE A 89 -11.06 5.21 10.02
CA ILE A 89 -12.33 5.44 9.32
C ILE A 89 -12.60 6.94 9.10
N LEU A 90 -12.25 7.79 10.07
CA LEU A 90 -12.35 9.24 9.91
C LEU A 90 -11.41 9.74 8.79
N SER A 91 -10.22 9.18 8.68
CA SER A 91 -9.28 9.50 7.60
C SER A 91 -9.80 9.05 6.24
N ASP A 92 -10.49 7.91 6.19
CA ASP A 92 -11.07 7.37 4.96
C ASP A 92 -12.24 8.24 4.48
N TYR A 93 -13.13 8.61 5.38
CA TYR A 93 -14.22 9.55 5.12
C TYR A 93 -13.72 10.89 4.57
N LYS A 94 -12.72 11.49 5.22
CA LYS A 94 -12.12 12.75 4.75
C LYS A 94 -11.50 12.60 3.36
N TRP A 95 -10.84 11.49 3.09
CA TRP A 95 -10.25 11.21 1.78
C TRP A 95 -11.33 11.02 0.71
N ALA A 96 -12.38 10.24 0.99
CA ALA A 96 -13.50 10.02 0.07
C ALA A 96 -14.14 11.34 -0.37
N LYS A 97 -14.29 12.29 0.55
CA LYS A 97 -14.79 13.65 0.24
C LYS A 97 -13.90 14.47 -0.68
N THR A 98 -12.61 14.15 -0.77
CA THR A 98 -11.68 14.88 -1.66
C THR A 98 -11.65 14.29 -3.07
N GLN A 99 -12.21 13.11 -3.30
CA GLN A 99 -12.22 12.50 -4.63
C GLN A 99 -13.26 13.17 -5.52
N THR A 100 -12.81 13.68 -6.63
CA THR A 100 -13.66 14.44 -7.59
C THR A 100 -14.21 13.56 -8.71
N THR A 101 -13.87 12.27 -8.75
CA THR A 101 -14.32 11.35 -9.79
C THR A 101 -15.69 10.75 -9.47
N GLU A 102 -16.59 10.99 -10.37
CA GLU A 102 -17.87 10.31 -10.64
C GLU A 102 -19.04 10.46 -9.68
N ALA A 103 -18.97 10.98 -8.61
CA ALA A 103 -20.14 11.45 -7.89
C ALA A 103 -19.70 12.24 -6.70
N ASN A 104 -20.20 13.39 -6.61
CA ASN A 104 -20.45 14.11 -5.39
C ASN A 104 -21.19 13.26 -4.30
N PHE A 105 -21.26 11.95 -4.50
CA PHE A 105 -21.96 11.03 -3.60
C PHE A 105 -21.41 11.14 -2.17
N PHE A 106 -20.09 11.08 -2.02
CA PHE A 106 -19.46 11.21 -0.71
C PHE A 106 -19.35 12.66 -0.23
N GLN A 107 -19.45 13.65 -1.11
CA GLN A 107 -19.27 15.06 -0.73
C GLN A 107 -20.35 15.56 0.22
N ASN A 108 -21.60 15.11 0.01
CA ASN A 108 -22.76 15.51 0.81
C ASN A 108 -23.11 14.51 1.91
N MET A 109 -22.43 13.37 1.98
CA MET A 109 -22.67 12.34 2.97
C MET A 109 -22.13 12.75 4.33
N SER A 110 -22.92 12.58 5.38
CA SER A 110 -22.46 12.73 6.75
C SER A 110 -21.52 11.60 7.17
N PHE A 111 -20.81 11.77 8.29
CA PHE A 111 -19.92 10.71 8.78
C PHE A 111 -20.71 9.47 9.23
N GLU A 112 -21.87 9.67 9.82
CA GLU A 112 -22.78 8.59 10.26
C GLU A 112 -23.29 7.76 9.08
N GLU A 113 -23.59 8.40 7.95
CA GLU A 113 -24.01 7.73 6.72
C GLU A 113 -22.87 6.95 6.04
N PHE A 114 -21.62 7.39 6.25
CA PHE A 114 -20.42 6.74 5.71
C PHE A 114 -20.06 5.47 6.48
N CYS A 115 -20.35 5.39 7.78
CA CYS A 115 -20.07 4.25 8.64
C CYS A 115 -21.11 3.15 8.51
#